data_2363d7f092fc139d2f242e6e8755d85d
#
_entry.id   2363d7f092fc139d2f242e6e8755d85d
#
_cell.length_a   1.000
_cell.length_b   1.000
_cell.length_c   1.000
_cell.angle_alpha   90.00
_cell.angle_beta   90.00
_cell.angle_gamma   90.00
#
_symmetry.space_group_name_H-M   'P 1'
#
loop_
_entity.id
_entity.type
_entity.pdbx_description
1 polymer ?
#
loop_
_entity_poly.entity_id
_entity_poly.type
_entity_poly.pdbx_seq_one_letter_code
_entity_poly.pdbx_strand_id
1 'polypeptide(L)'
;PRHMIYADPRGLSNYDHATLHPYRDVQAEGRKRARELGPEIDRITAAQSGGDTCVMLYTSGTTGRAKGVVLSNDNMLETARAAAEFDGLRETDSMLAYLPMAWVGDFIFSMAQAYVTGFAVACPESPDTMLEDLRELGPTYFFAPPRIFENLLTTVTIRMEDAGPTKKW
;
A
#
# COMPACT_ATOMS: atom_id res chain seq x y z
N PRO A 1 -22.99 3.26 1.83
CA PRO A 1 -22.75 2.25 0.79
C PRO A 1 -23.87 1.21 0.81
N ARG A 2 -24.19 0.63 -0.36
CA ARG A 2 -25.21 -0.44 -0.45
C ARG A 2 -24.70 -1.78 0.07
N HIS A 3 -23.39 -1.98 -0.02
CA HIS A 3 -22.68 -3.19 0.43
C HIS A 3 -21.37 -2.80 1.08
N MET A 4 -21.01 -3.49 2.13
CA MET A 4 -19.73 -3.36 2.84
C MET A 4 -19.11 -4.75 2.98
N ILE A 5 -17.89 -4.90 2.49
CA ILE A 5 -17.13 -6.14 2.60
C ILE A 5 -16.15 -5.99 3.76
N TYR A 6 -16.12 -6.98 4.67
CA TYR A 6 -15.24 -6.96 5.83
C TYR A 6 -14.35 -8.21 5.90
N ALA A 7 -13.13 -8.04 6.37
CA ALA A 7 -12.19 -9.14 6.61
C ALA A 7 -12.30 -9.69 8.05
N ASP A 8 -12.49 -8.78 9.03
CA ASP A 8 -12.55 -9.09 10.45
C ASP A 8 -13.93 -8.74 11.02
N PRO A 9 -14.65 -9.69 11.63
CA PRO A 9 -16.00 -9.45 12.18
C PRO A 9 -16.00 -8.71 13.52
N ARG A 10 -14.85 -8.47 14.15
CA ARG A 10 -14.77 -7.79 15.44
C ARG A 10 -15.34 -6.38 15.37
N GLY A 11 -16.20 -6.03 16.31
CA GLY A 11 -16.84 -4.72 16.39
C GLY A 11 -18.05 -4.53 15.49
N LEU A 12 -18.50 -5.56 14.75
CA LEU A 12 -19.62 -5.46 13.80
C LEU A 12 -20.97 -5.95 14.37
N SER A 13 -21.02 -6.41 15.64
CA SER A 13 -22.22 -7.02 16.24
C SER A 13 -23.45 -6.12 16.28
N ASN A 14 -23.28 -4.80 16.29
CA ASN A 14 -24.35 -3.82 16.39
C ASN A 14 -24.76 -3.21 15.02
N TYR A 15 -24.20 -3.71 13.93
CA TYR A 15 -24.51 -3.21 12.59
C TYR A 15 -25.58 -4.08 11.90
N ASP A 16 -26.27 -3.50 10.91
CA ASP A 16 -27.20 -4.23 10.05
C ASP A 16 -26.43 -5.21 9.15
N HIS A 17 -26.61 -6.50 9.44
CA HIS A 17 -25.94 -7.58 8.71
C HIS A 17 -26.44 -7.76 7.27
N ALA A 18 -27.58 -7.17 6.90
CA ALA A 18 -28.09 -7.28 5.54
C ALA A 18 -27.17 -6.62 4.48
N THR A 19 -26.38 -5.64 4.90
CA THR A 19 -25.43 -4.92 4.04
C THR A 19 -23.98 -5.33 4.24
N LEU A 20 -23.70 -6.23 5.19
CA LEU A 20 -22.37 -6.67 5.55
C LEU A 20 -22.05 -8.03 4.94
N HIS A 21 -20.91 -8.13 4.23
CA HIS A 21 -20.51 -9.35 3.56
C HIS A 21 -19.09 -9.77 4.01
N PRO A 22 -18.91 -10.99 4.55
CA PRO A 22 -17.58 -11.51 4.82
C PRO A 22 -16.76 -11.62 3.52
N TYR A 23 -15.53 -11.16 3.55
CA TYR A 23 -14.65 -11.22 2.38
C TYR A 23 -14.54 -12.63 1.77
N ARG A 24 -14.44 -13.66 2.63
CA ARG A 24 -14.37 -15.06 2.20
C ARG A 24 -15.60 -15.52 1.43
N ASP A 25 -16.79 -15.07 1.84
CA ASP A 25 -18.05 -15.43 1.18
C ASP A 25 -18.16 -14.76 -0.18
N VAL A 26 -17.74 -13.50 -0.28
CA VAL A 26 -17.67 -12.77 -1.56
C VAL A 26 -16.70 -13.46 -2.52
N GLN A 27 -15.53 -13.91 -2.03
CA GLN A 27 -14.57 -14.67 -2.85
C GLN A 27 -15.16 -16.02 -3.31
N ALA A 28 -15.85 -16.73 -2.40
CA ALA A 28 -16.47 -18.03 -2.74
C ALA A 28 -17.55 -17.86 -3.82
N GLU A 29 -18.38 -16.85 -3.70
CA GLU A 29 -19.40 -16.53 -4.71
C GLU A 29 -18.77 -16.08 -6.03
N GLY A 30 -17.75 -15.24 -5.99
CA GLY A 30 -16.99 -14.84 -7.18
C GLY A 30 -16.40 -16.02 -7.94
N ARG A 31 -15.83 -17.02 -7.24
CA ARG A 31 -15.31 -18.26 -7.85
C ARG A 31 -16.39 -19.06 -8.56
N LYS A 32 -17.61 -19.15 -7.99
CA LYS A 32 -18.73 -19.85 -8.62
C LYS A 32 -19.18 -19.17 -9.92
N ARG A 33 -19.17 -17.85 -9.92
CA ARG A 33 -19.68 -17.03 -11.02
C ARG A 33 -18.60 -16.56 -12.01
N ALA A 34 -17.36 -16.97 -11.82
CA ALA A 34 -16.22 -16.48 -12.62
C ALA A 34 -16.43 -16.67 -14.13
N ARG A 35 -17.00 -17.82 -14.56
CA ARG A 35 -17.27 -18.08 -15.99
C ARG A 35 -18.40 -17.20 -16.55
N GLU A 36 -19.41 -16.95 -15.74
CA GLU A 36 -20.55 -16.09 -16.12
C GLU A 36 -20.14 -14.63 -16.23
N LEU A 37 -19.39 -14.13 -15.23
CA LEU A 37 -19.07 -12.72 -15.10
C LEU A 37 -17.76 -12.32 -15.78
N GLY A 38 -16.90 -13.27 -16.16
CA GLY A 38 -15.62 -13.00 -16.79
C GLY A 38 -15.73 -12.03 -17.99
N PRO A 39 -16.58 -12.31 -19.00
CA PRO A 39 -16.72 -11.42 -20.15
C PRO A 39 -17.16 -9.99 -19.80
N GLU A 40 -17.98 -9.82 -18.77
CA GLU A 40 -18.40 -8.50 -18.30
C GLU A 40 -17.28 -7.77 -17.56
N ILE A 41 -16.49 -8.48 -16.77
CA ILE A 41 -15.29 -7.94 -16.11
C ILE A 41 -14.29 -7.47 -17.16
N ASP A 42 -14.03 -8.29 -18.16
CA ASP A 42 -13.13 -7.95 -19.28
C ASP A 42 -13.61 -6.69 -20.03
N ARG A 43 -14.91 -6.62 -20.29
CA ARG A 43 -15.53 -5.44 -20.93
C ARG A 43 -15.36 -4.17 -20.09
N ILE A 44 -15.61 -4.26 -18.77
CA ILE A 44 -15.45 -3.12 -17.86
C ILE A 44 -13.98 -2.70 -17.80
N THR A 45 -13.06 -3.66 -17.70
CA THR A 45 -11.62 -3.39 -17.66
C THR A 45 -11.15 -2.72 -18.94
N ALA A 46 -11.58 -3.21 -20.11
CA ALA A 46 -11.22 -2.63 -21.40
C ALA A 46 -11.82 -1.23 -21.65
N ALA A 47 -12.91 -0.89 -20.97
CA ALA A 47 -13.56 0.41 -21.08
C ALA A 47 -12.93 1.50 -20.17
N GLN A 48 -12.01 1.12 -19.27
CA GLN A 48 -11.35 2.08 -18.40
C GLN A 48 -10.42 3.02 -19.17
N SER A 49 -10.35 4.25 -18.72
CA SER A 49 -9.50 5.30 -19.26
C SER A 49 -8.59 5.90 -18.18
N GLY A 50 -7.57 6.63 -18.62
CA GLY A 50 -6.68 7.35 -17.72
C GLY A 50 -7.39 8.40 -16.85
N GLY A 51 -8.48 8.99 -17.35
CA GLY A 51 -9.29 9.97 -16.63
C GLY A 51 -10.23 9.38 -15.58
N ASP A 52 -10.43 8.04 -15.56
CA ASP A 52 -11.30 7.41 -14.58
C ASP A 52 -10.72 7.46 -13.17
N THR A 53 -11.60 7.51 -12.16
CA THR A 53 -11.20 7.55 -10.76
C THR A 53 -10.49 6.26 -10.36
N CYS A 54 -9.21 6.38 -10.01
CA CYS A 54 -8.39 5.28 -9.48
C CYS A 54 -8.66 5.08 -7.98
N VAL A 55 -8.59 6.16 -7.22
CA VAL A 55 -8.70 6.11 -5.76
C VAL A 55 -9.31 7.39 -5.20
N MET A 56 -10.02 7.26 -4.08
CA MET A 56 -10.49 8.38 -3.28
C MET A 56 -9.90 8.28 -1.88
N LEU A 57 -9.07 9.25 -1.52
CA LEU A 57 -8.39 9.33 -0.23
C LEU A 57 -8.97 10.44 0.61
N TYR A 58 -9.24 10.17 1.88
CA TYR A 58 -9.86 11.14 2.77
C TYR A 58 -8.80 11.83 3.64
N THR A 59 -8.86 13.15 3.68
CA THR A 59 -8.04 13.97 4.58
C THR A 59 -8.88 14.50 5.72
N SER A 60 -8.28 14.74 6.89
CA SER A 60 -8.97 15.27 8.08
C SER A 60 -9.56 16.67 7.91
N GLY A 61 -9.20 17.38 6.84
CA GLY A 61 -9.69 18.73 6.50
C GLY A 61 -9.55 19.75 7.65
N THR A 62 -9.07 20.94 7.36
CA THR A 62 -8.94 22.04 8.33
C THR A 62 -10.29 22.53 8.90
N THR A 63 -11.40 22.15 8.27
CA THR A 63 -12.77 22.56 8.64
C THR A 63 -13.53 21.51 9.46
N GLY A 64 -12.85 20.47 9.97
CA GLY A 64 -13.45 19.41 10.80
C GLY A 64 -14.25 18.35 10.03
N ARG A 65 -14.55 18.54 8.74
CA ARG A 65 -15.17 17.51 7.89
C ARG A 65 -14.11 16.89 6.98
N ALA A 66 -14.07 15.56 6.95
CA ALA A 66 -13.20 14.82 6.04
C ALA A 66 -13.53 15.18 4.59
N LYS A 67 -12.50 15.48 3.80
CA LYS A 67 -12.61 15.76 2.36
C LYS A 67 -12.02 14.61 1.57
N GLY A 68 -12.78 14.11 0.59
CA GLY A 68 -12.30 13.10 -0.35
C GLY A 68 -11.48 13.75 -1.46
N VAL A 69 -10.22 13.35 -1.58
CA VAL A 69 -9.36 13.70 -2.71
C VAL A 69 -9.51 12.60 -3.75
N VAL A 70 -9.98 12.95 -4.92
CA VAL A 70 -10.18 12.02 -6.05
C VAL A 70 -8.94 12.08 -6.94
N LEU A 71 -8.32 10.93 -7.17
CA LEU A 71 -7.17 10.79 -8.07
C LEU A 71 -7.53 9.84 -9.22
N SER A 72 -7.20 10.25 -10.44
CA SER A 72 -7.41 9.44 -11.63
C SER A 72 -6.29 8.41 -11.84
N ASN A 73 -6.51 7.46 -12.75
CA ASN A 73 -5.47 6.53 -13.19
C ASN A 73 -4.24 7.29 -13.71
N ASP A 74 -4.44 8.33 -14.53
CA ASP A 74 -3.34 9.16 -15.04
C ASP A 74 -2.56 9.83 -13.92
N ASN A 75 -3.25 10.43 -12.91
CA ASN A 75 -2.56 11.04 -11.79
C ASN A 75 -1.62 10.04 -11.09
N MET A 76 -2.09 8.82 -10.88
CA MET A 76 -1.32 7.79 -10.20
C MET A 76 -0.15 7.29 -11.05
N LEU A 77 -0.42 6.93 -12.30
CA LEU A 77 0.57 6.33 -13.18
C LEU A 77 1.65 7.32 -13.61
N GLU A 78 1.30 8.55 -13.96
CA GLU A 78 2.27 9.57 -14.35
C GLU A 78 3.18 9.97 -13.18
N THR A 79 2.60 10.12 -11.98
CA THR A 79 3.39 10.38 -10.76
C THR A 79 4.34 9.22 -10.47
N ALA A 80 3.84 7.98 -10.57
CA ALA A 80 4.65 6.78 -10.34
C ALA A 80 5.80 6.64 -11.36
N ARG A 81 5.54 6.91 -12.65
CA ARG A 81 6.57 6.89 -13.70
C ARG A 81 7.64 7.94 -13.46
N ALA A 82 7.24 9.18 -13.22
CA ALA A 82 8.18 10.27 -12.97
C ALA A 82 9.06 10.02 -11.73
N ALA A 83 8.47 9.50 -10.64
CA ALA A 83 9.21 9.17 -9.43
C ALA A 83 10.11 7.94 -9.64
N ALA A 84 9.66 6.92 -10.35
CA ALA A 84 10.48 5.73 -10.67
C ALA A 84 11.69 6.09 -11.55
N GLU A 85 11.49 6.97 -12.53
CA GLU A 85 12.57 7.49 -13.38
C GLU A 85 13.58 8.30 -12.56
N PHE A 86 13.09 9.20 -11.69
CA PHE A 86 13.93 10.01 -10.81
C PHE A 86 14.79 9.16 -9.87
N ASP A 87 14.21 8.12 -9.26
CA ASP A 87 14.88 7.20 -8.34
C ASP A 87 15.70 6.12 -9.08
N GLY A 88 15.58 6.01 -10.41
CA GLY A 88 16.27 5.02 -11.22
C GLY A 88 15.83 3.58 -10.96
N LEU A 89 14.57 3.38 -10.58
CA LEU A 89 14.02 2.07 -10.18
C LEU A 89 13.91 1.11 -11.37
N ARG A 90 14.11 -0.18 -11.07
CA ARG A 90 14.13 -1.29 -12.04
C ARG A 90 13.33 -2.47 -11.53
N GLU A 91 12.98 -3.39 -12.40
CA GLU A 91 12.31 -4.65 -12.05
C GLU A 91 13.10 -5.54 -11.07
N THR A 92 14.42 -5.34 -10.99
CA THR A 92 15.29 -6.03 -10.05
C THR A 92 15.30 -5.47 -8.64
N ASP A 93 14.66 -4.31 -8.44
CA ASP A 93 14.55 -3.69 -7.13
C ASP A 93 13.53 -4.40 -6.24
N SER A 94 13.60 -4.11 -4.97
CA SER A 94 12.64 -4.60 -3.97
C SER A 94 12.35 -3.52 -2.94
N MET A 95 11.13 -3.52 -2.43
CA MET A 95 10.64 -2.56 -1.45
C MET A 95 9.91 -3.26 -0.31
N LEU A 96 10.02 -2.72 0.90
CA LEU A 96 9.17 -3.06 2.05
C LEU A 96 8.06 -2.02 2.20
N ALA A 97 6.82 -2.42 1.87
CA ALA A 97 5.62 -1.59 2.02
C ALA A 97 4.99 -1.83 3.40
N TYR A 98 5.18 -0.90 4.32
CA TYR A 98 4.70 -1.01 5.70
C TYR A 98 3.74 0.11 6.11
N LEU A 99 3.62 1.13 5.29
CA LEU A 99 2.75 2.27 5.56
C LEU A 99 1.29 1.95 5.21
N PRO A 100 0.31 2.60 5.84
CA PRO A 100 -1.09 2.38 5.50
C PRO A 100 -1.39 2.79 4.06
N MET A 101 -2.03 1.93 3.28
CA MET A 101 -2.47 2.24 1.91
C MET A 101 -3.50 3.38 1.84
N ALA A 102 -4.15 3.73 2.94
CA ALA A 102 -4.98 4.93 3.05
C ALA A 102 -4.17 6.23 2.92
N TRP A 103 -2.87 6.16 3.06
CA TRP A 103 -1.97 7.27 2.84
C TRP A 103 -1.44 7.25 1.40
N VAL A 104 -1.64 8.36 0.69
CA VAL A 104 -1.29 8.47 -0.73
C VAL A 104 0.17 8.12 -1.04
N GLY A 105 1.08 8.41 -0.12
CA GLY A 105 2.50 8.10 -0.29
C GLY A 105 2.74 6.60 -0.46
N ASP A 106 2.17 5.76 0.40
CA ASP A 106 2.32 4.32 0.25
C ASP A 106 1.65 3.81 -1.04
N PHE A 107 0.46 4.31 -1.35
CA PHE A 107 -0.25 3.94 -2.56
C PHE A 107 0.56 4.24 -3.83
N ILE A 108 1.24 5.39 -3.89
CA ILE A 108 2.09 5.77 -5.03
C ILE A 108 3.39 4.96 -5.03
N PHE A 109 4.14 5.02 -3.93
CA PHE A 109 5.53 4.54 -3.90
C PHE A 109 5.66 3.02 -3.78
N SER A 110 4.68 2.32 -3.20
CA SER A 110 4.70 0.86 -3.18
C SER A 110 3.88 0.24 -4.30
N MET A 111 2.61 0.61 -4.45
CA MET A 111 1.73 -0.05 -5.40
C MET A 111 1.88 0.49 -6.83
N ALA A 112 1.71 1.80 -7.03
CA ALA A 112 1.71 2.36 -8.38
C ALA A 112 3.10 2.29 -9.04
N GLN A 113 4.18 2.54 -8.31
CA GLN A 113 5.55 2.36 -8.82
C GLN A 113 5.85 0.90 -9.15
N ALA A 114 5.39 -0.07 -8.34
CA ALA A 114 5.56 -1.49 -8.67
C ALA A 114 4.84 -1.87 -9.97
N TYR A 115 3.67 -1.29 -10.24
CA TYR A 115 2.98 -1.53 -11.52
C TYR A 115 3.73 -0.98 -12.73
N VAL A 116 4.42 0.14 -12.61
CA VAL A 116 5.11 0.75 -13.76
C VAL A 116 6.55 0.22 -13.95
N THR A 117 7.17 -0.31 -12.90
CA THR A 117 8.57 -0.80 -12.94
C THR A 117 8.71 -2.31 -12.88
N GLY A 118 7.75 -3.01 -12.22
CA GLY A 118 7.81 -4.45 -12.04
C GLY A 118 8.63 -4.93 -10.84
N PHE A 119 9.09 -4.05 -9.96
CA PHE A 119 9.86 -4.45 -8.78
C PHE A 119 9.02 -5.24 -7.75
N ALA A 120 9.70 -6.01 -6.91
CA ALA A 120 9.05 -6.81 -5.87
C ALA A 120 8.64 -5.96 -4.66
N VAL A 121 7.41 -6.15 -4.18
CA VAL A 121 6.91 -5.52 -2.95
C VAL A 121 6.70 -6.58 -1.89
N ALA A 122 7.38 -6.43 -0.75
CA ALA A 122 7.16 -7.21 0.46
C ALA A 122 6.32 -6.39 1.45
N CYS A 123 5.48 -7.07 2.21
CA CYS A 123 4.70 -6.45 3.29
C CYS A 123 5.08 -7.11 4.62
N PRO A 124 5.28 -6.35 5.70
CA PRO A 124 5.54 -6.93 7.00
C PRO A 124 4.29 -7.65 7.54
N GLU A 125 4.48 -8.64 8.40
CA GLU A 125 3.38 -9.33 9.06
C GLU A 125 2.60 -8.41 10.00
N SER A 126 3.32 -7.47 10.62
CA SER A 126 2.74 -6.47 11.52
C SER A 126 3.63 -5.22 11.59
N PRO A 127 3.13 -4.10 12.12
CA PRO A 127 3.97 -2.94 12.40
C PRO A 127 5.14 -3.23 13.35
N ASP A 128 5.00 -4.22 14.23
CA ASP A 128 6.01 -4.57 15.23
C ASP A 128 7.19 -5.33 14.60
N THR A 129 6.98 -6.06 13.51
CA THR A 129 8.03 -6.82 12.79
C THR A 129 8.77 -6.00 11.74
N MET A 130 8.31 -4.79 11.41
CA MET A 130 8.81 -3.98 10.30
C MET A 130 10.34 -3.80 10.29
N LEU A 131 10.96 -3.56 11.45
CA LEU A 131 12.42 -3.38 11.53
C LEU A 131 13.19 -4.69 11.41
N GLU A 132 12.59 -5.81 11.76
CA GLU A 132 13.15 -7.15 11.58
C GLU A 132 13.08 -7.51 10.10
N ASP A 133 11.91 -7.35 9.49
CA ASP A 133 11.68 -7.58 8.08
C ASP A 133 12.58 -6.70 7.19
N LEU A 134 12.77 -5.43 7.56
CA LEU A 134 13.70 -4.52 6.86
C LEU A 134 15.13 -5.05 6.87
N ARG A 135 15.59 -5.67 7.97
CA ARG A 135 16.93 -6.24 8.08
C ARG A 135 17.08 -7.56 7.33
N GLU A 136 16.04 -8.40 7.36
CA GLU A 136 16.06 -9.70 6.71
C GLU A 136 15.96 -9.56 5.19
N LEU A 137 15.09 -8.70 4.70
CA LEU A 137 14.87 -8.49 3.27
C LEU A 137 15.97 -7.65 2.62
N GLY A 138 16.53 -6.66 3.35
CA GLY A 138 17.48 -5.73 2.79
C GLY A 138 16.99 -5.07 1.50
N PRO A 139 15.80 -4.43 1.47
CA PRO A 139 15.23 -3.91 0.23
C PRO A 139 16.15 -2.87 -0.41
N THR A 140 16.19 -2.84 -1.74
CA THR A 140 17.02 -1.89 -2.49
C THR A 140 16.38 -0.50 -2.56
N TYR A 141 15.07 -0.42 -2.36
CA TYR A 141 14.32 0.83 -2.29
C TYR A 141 13.50 0.88 -1.00
N PHE A 142 13.60 1.99 -0.28
CA PHE A 142 12.88 2.17 0.99
C PHE A 142 12.34 3.59 1.10
N PHE A 143 11.02 3.71 1.19
CA PHE A 143 10.32 4.95 1.39
C PHE A 143 9.80 5.04 2.82
N ALA A 144 10.15 6.11 3.55
CA ALA A 144 9.75 6.29 4.94
C ALA A 144 9.60 7.76 5.31
N PRO A 145 8.75 8.11 6.30
CA PRO A 145 8.75 9.42 6.92
C PRO A 145 10.10 9.71 7.61
N PRO A 146 10.52 10.98 7.71
CA PRO A 146 11.81 11.36 8.31
C PRO A 146 12.05 10.74 9.68
N ARG A 147 11.02 10.63 10.52
CA ARG A 147 11.11 10.03 11.86
C ARG A 147 11.63 8.59 11.87
N ILE A 148 11.33 7.82 10.83
CA ILE A 148 11.83 6.44 10.74
C ILE A 148 13.34 6.44 10.53
N PHE A 149 13.85 7.31 9.66
CA PHE A 149 15.29 7.47 9.44
C PHE A 149 16.01 7.98 10.68
N GLU A 150 15.43 8.92 11.43
CA GLU A 150 15.95 9.40 12.71
C GLU A 150 16.04 8.28 13.74
N ASN A 151 15.02 7.45 13.85
CA ASN A 151 15.00 6.30 14.76
C ASN A 151 16.05 5.25 14.35
N LEU A 152 16.19 4.96 13.07
CA LEU A 152 17.22 4.05 12.55
C LEU A 152 18.61 4.58 12.86
N LEU A 153 18.89 5.85 12.59
CA LEU A 153 20.15 6.50 12.88
C LEU A 153 20.47 6.42 14.38
N THR A 154 19.53 6.77 15.24
CA THR A 154 19.68 6.71 16.69
C THR A 154 20.04 5.29 17.15
N THR A 155 19.30 4.29 16.64
CA THR A 155 19.53 2.89 16.99
C THR A 155 20.92 2.41 16.56
N VAL A 156 21.35 2.78 15.36
CA VAL A 156 22.69 2.43 14.85
C VAL A 156 23.78 3.13 15.67
N THR A 157 23.58 4.42 15.96
CA THR A 157 24.57 5.20 16.75
C THR A 157 24.77 4.61 18.15
N ILE A 158 23.69 4.29 18.87
CA ILE A 158 23.77 3.65 20.19
C ILE A 158 24.55 2.32 20.10
N ARG A 159 24.20 1.47 19.14
CA ARG A 159 24.89 0.19 18.95
C ARG A 159 26.37 0.34 18.57
N MET A 160 26.70 1.40 17.85
CA MET A 160 28.10 1.70 17.52
C MET A 160 28.89 2.25 18.70
N GLU A 161 28.26 3.01 19.58
CA GLU A 161 28.88 3.48 20.84
C GLU A 161 29.23 2.31 21.76
N ASP A 162 28.34 1.32 21.85
CA ASP A 162 28.53 0.10 22.63
C ASP A 162 29.53 -0.89 21.97
N ALA A 163 29.87 -0.67 20.70
CA ALA A 163 30.80 -1.53 19.97
C ALA A 163 32.24 -1.24 20.36
N GLY A 164 33.04 -2.28 20.57
CA GLY A 164 34.48 -2.16 20.83
C GLY A 164 35.26 -1.47 19.71
N PRO A 165 36.47 -0.97 19.96
CA PRO A 165 37.24 -0.15 19.03
C PRO A 165 37.44 -0.75 17.63
N THR A 166 37.45 -2.07 17.50
CA THR A 166 37.61 -2.81 16.25
C THR A 166 36.34 -2.87 15.38
N LYS A 167 35.18 -2.49 15.93
CA LYS A 167 33.89 -2.48 15.22
C LYS A 167 33.39 -1.06 14.87
N LYS A 168 34.15 -0.02 15.22
CA LYS A 168 33.83 1.38 14.93
C LYS A 168 34.31 1.87 13.55
N TRP A 169 34.65 0.93 12.67
CA TRP A 169 35.07 1.19 11.28
C TRP A 169 34.06 0.64 10.30
#